data_318641996562354afd7bbb66c5950d5d
#
_entry.id   318641996562354afd7bbb66c5950d5d
#
_cell.length_a   1.000
_cell.length_b   1.000
_cell.length_c   1.000
_cell.angle_alpha   90.00
_cell.angle_beta   90.00
_cell.angle_gamma   90.00
#
_symmetry.space_group_name_H-M   'P 1'
#
loop_
_entity.id
_entity.type
_entity.pdbx_description
1 polymer ?
#
loop_
_entity_poly.entity_id
_entity_poly.type
_entity_poly.pdbx_seq_one_letter_code
_entity_poly.pdbx_strand_id
1 'polypeptide(L)'
;MKIELQKIKIRKVITGYKDSAEEGVVAYGGKLDIRPKYQREFVYKEKQRNAVIETVKKGFPLNVMYWMIRDDGNYEVLDGQQRTISIGQYVNGDFSLENRFFHNLTKEEQDKILDYELMIYLCKGTDKERIDWFTKH
;
A
#
# COMPACT_ATOMS: atom_id res chain seq x y z
N MET A 1 -15.25 -14.29 9.69
CA MET A 1 -14.38 -13.08 9.49
C MET A 1 -15.26 -11.88 9.22
N LYS A 2 -15.01 -10.81 9.91
CA LYS A 2 -15.74 -9.56 9.70
C LYS A 2 -14.95 -8.68 8.75
N ILE A 3 -15.58 -8.17 7.69
CA ILE A 3 -14.92 -7.38 6.64
C ILE A 3 -15.67 -6.06 6.47
N GLU A 4 -14.93 -4.95 6.51
CA GLU A 4 -15.47 -3.61 6.35
C GLU A 4 -14.67 -2.83 5.31
N LEU A 5 -15.36 -2.21 4.35
CA LEU A 5 -14.71 -1.39 3.34
C LEU A 5 -14.40 0.01 3.89
N GLN A 6 -13.16 0.44 3.72
CA GLN A 6 -12.71 1.79 4.03
C GLN A 6 -12.08 2.42 2.80
N LYS A 7 -12.33 3.71 2.59
CA LYS A 7 -11.65 4.50 1.57
C LYS A 7 -10.65 5.39 2.29
N ILE A 8 -9.36 5.15 2.05
CA ILE A 8 -8.30 5.87 2.75
C ILE A 8 -7.41 6.56 1.72
N LYS A 9 -7.20 7.86 1.87
CA LYS A 9 -6.34 8.62 0.96
C LYS A 9 -4.90 8.14 1.04
N ILE A 10 -4.21 8.14 -0.10
CA ILE A 10 -2.78 7.80 -0.17
C ILE A 10 -2.00 8.63 0.85
N ARG A 11 -2.26 9.93 0.95
CA ARG A 11 -1.64 10.84 1.91
C ARG A 11 -1.58 10.24 3.32
N LYS A 12 -2.69 9.62 3.73
CA LYS A 12 -2.82 9.04 5.06
C LYS A 12 -2.11 7.68 5.16
N VAL A 13 -2.29 6.83 4.14
CA VAL A 13 -1.70 5.49 4.14
C VAL A 13 -0.18 5.54 4.19
N ILE A 14 0.45 6.43 3.41
CA ILE A 14 1.91 6.49 3.32
C ILE A 14 2.56 7.35 4.40
N THR A 15 1.80 7.93 5.32
CA THR A 15 2.38 8.68 6.44
C THR A 15 3.37 7.79 7.20
N GLY A 16 4.61 8.28 7.34
CA GLY A 16 5.65 7.51 8.01
C GLY A 16 6.13 6.28 7.25
N TYR A 17 5.91 6.23 5.92
CA TYR A 17 6.40 5.13 5.10
C TYR A 17 7.91 4.95 5.29
N LYS A 18 8.31 3.73 5.62
CA LYS A 18 9.70 3.38 5.85
C LYS A 18 9.96 1.95 5.40
N ASP A 19 10.89 1.79 4.47
CA ASP A 19 11.39 0.49 4.03
C ASP A 19 12.71 0.21 4.75
N SER A 20 12.71 -0.76 5.64
CA SER A 20 13.89 -1.17 6.39
C SER A 20 14.44 -2.51 5.90
N ALA A 21 14.21 -2.83 4.63
CA ALA A 21 14.65 -4.07 3.99
C ALA A 21 14.19 -5.29 4.79
N GLU A 22 15.11 -6.14 5.24
CA GLU A 22 14.76 -7.36 5.98
C GLU A 22 14.00 -7.10 7.28
N GLU A 23 14.14 -5.90 7.86
CA GLU A 23 13.44 -5.52 9.08
C GLU A 23 11.97 -5.13 8.82
N GLY A 24 11.54 -5.16 7.57
CA GLY A 24 10.16 -4.93 7.19
C GLY A 24 9.89 -3.57 6.57
N VAL A 25 8.65 -3.38 6.14
CA VAL A 25 8.17 -2.13 5.55
C VAL A 25 6.91 -1.72 6.30
N VAL A 26 6.90 -0.50 6.80
CA VAL A 26 5.78 0.04 7.59
C VAL A 26 5.28 1.36 7.03
N ALA A 27 4.05 1.72 7.35
CA ALA A 27 3.45 3.00 6.99
C ALA A 27 2.24 3.28 7.89
N TYR A 28 1.40 4.21 7.50
CA TYR A 28 0.17 4.57 8.21
C TYR A 28 0.47 4.97 9.66
N GLY A 29 1.50 5.83 9.82
CA GLY A 29 1.92 6.27 11.15
C GLY A 29 2.54 5.16 12.00
N GLY A 30 3.12 4.15 11.37
CA GLY A 30 3.70 2.99 12.06
C GLY A 30 2.68 1.91 12.42
N LYS A 31 1.41 2.11 12.10
CA LYS A 31 0.33 1.18 12.45
C LYS A 31 0.14 0.05 11.44
N LEU A 32 0.70 0.20 10.24
CA LEU A 32 0.54 -0.77 9.16
C LEU A 32 1.85 -1.47 8.86
N ASP A 33 1.87 -2.79 8.99
CA ASP A 33 2.92 -3.63 8.44
C ASP A 33 2.57 -3.94 7.00
N ILE A 34 3.33 -3.35 6.06
CA ILE A 34 3.14 -3.62 4.64
C ILE A 34 3.79 -4.96 4.30
N ARG A 35 5.03 -5.14 4.73
CA ARG A 35 5.77 -6.40 4.60
C ARG A 35 6.41 -6.72 5.94
N PRO A 36 5.96 -7.81 6.61
CA PRO A 36 6.50 -8.19 7.90
C PRO A 36 8.01 -8.47 7.86
N LYS A 37 8.64 -8.33 9.01
CA LYS A 37 10.05 -8.67 9.23
C LYS A 37 10.34 -10.10 8.75
N TYR A 38 11.44 -10.28 8.04
CA TYR A 38 11.90 -11.58 7.51
C TYR A 38 11.00 -12.23 6.47
N GLN A 39 9.93 -11.58 6.02
CA GLN A 39 9.18 -12.08 4.89
C GLN A 39 10.01 -11.89 3.61
N ARG A 40 10.03 -12.93 2.78
CA ARG A 40 10.76 -12.86 1.51
C ARG A 40 10.23 -11.72 0.65
N GLU A 41 11.14 -10.88 0.18
CA GLU A 41 10.79 -9.75 -0.66
C GLU A 41 10.43 -10.23 -2.07
N PHE A 42 9.21 -9.88 -2.51
CA PHE A 42 8.78 -10.04 -3.89
C PHE A 42 8.62 -8.65 -4.48
N VAL A 43 9.50 -8.28 -5.38
CA VAL A 43 9.55 -6.93 -5.93
C VAL A 43 8.90 -6.89 -7.30
N TYR A 44 8.00 -5.92 -7.53
CA TYR A 44 7.46 -5.66 -8.84
C TYR A 44 8.55 -5.30 -9.83
N LYS A 45 8.42 -5.76 -11.06
CA LYS A 45 9.22 -5.26 -12.17
C LYS A 45 8.83 -3.82 -12.46
N GLU A 46 9.74 -3.07 -13.09
CA GLU A 46 9.52 -1.66 -13.39
C GLU A 46 8.19 -1.39 -14.08
N LYS A 47 7.82 -2.21 -15.06
CA LYS A 47 6.54 -2.06 -15.78
C LYS A 47 5.33 -2.15 -14.86
N GLN A 48 5.34 -3.11 -13.95
CA GLN A 48 4.24 -3.30 -12.97
C GLN A 48 4.17 -2.15 -11.98
N ARG A 49 5.33 -1.72 -11.48
CA ARG A 49 5.45 -0.59 -10.56
C ARG A 49 4.94 0.70 -11.21
N ASN A 50 5.35 0.97 -12.44
CA ASN A 50 4.94 2.16 -13.16
C ASN A 50 3.43 2.16 -13.46
N ALA A 51 2.88 0.99 -13.77
CA ALA A 51 1.44 0.85 -14.05
C ALA A 51 0.57 1.25 -12.85
N VAL A 52 1.02 0.95 -11.63
CA VAL A 52 0.30 1.38 -10.42
C VAL A 52 0.22 2.91 -10.37
N ILE A 53 1.33 3.58 -10.57
CA ILE A 53 1.39 5.05 -10.50
C ILE A 53 0.59 5.68 -11.64
N GLU A 54 0.68 5.14 -12.86
CA GLU A 54 -0.11 5.62 -13.99
C GLU A 54 -1.61 5.53 -13.72
N THR A 55 -2.06 4.42 -13.14
CA THR A 55 -3.46 4.22 -12.77
C THR A 55 -3.93 5.29 -11.78
N VAL A 56 -3.13 5.55 -10.75
CA VAL A 56 -3.42 6.58 -9.74
C VAL A 56 -3.46 7.97 -10.38
N LYS A 57 -2.48 8.30 -11.22
CA LYS A 57 -2.41 9.61 -11.89
C LYS A 57 -3.62 9.86 -12.79
N LYS A 58 -4.12 8.83 -13.45
CA LYS A 58 -5.29 8.93 -14.32
C LYS A 58 -6.61 8.95 -13.54
N GLY A 59 -6.56 8.69 -12.25
CA GLY A 59 -7.77 8.60 -11.44
C GLY A 59 -8.59 7.36 -11.75
N PHE A 60 -8.00 6.34 -12.35
CA PHE A 60 -8.68 5.07 -12.65
C PHE A 60 -8.72 4.19 -11.41
N PRO A 61 -9.70 3.26 -11.32
CA PRO A 61 -9.78 2.37 -10.17
C PRO A 61 -8.55 1.47 -10.05
N LEU A 62 -7.98 1.42 -8.85
CA LEU A 62 -6.95 0.45 -8.49
C LEU A 62 -7.64 -0.70 -7.77
N ASN A 63 -7.17 -1.93 -7.98
CA ASN A 63 -7.76 -3.09 -7.31
C ASN A 63 -7.78 -2.88 -5.79
N VAL A 64 -8.87 -3.37 -5.17
CA VAL A 64 -9.03 -3.29 -3.71
C VAL A 64 -7.89 -4.00 -3.00
N MET A 65 -7.58 -3.55 -1.81
CA MET A 65 -6.57 -4.14 -0.95
C MET A 65 -7.24 -4.72 0.30
N TYR A 66 -6.55 -5.64 0.96
CA TYR A 66 -7.06 -6.28 2.18
C TYR A 66 -6.05 -6.12 3.29
N TRP A 67 -6.50 -5.55 4.41
CA TRP A 67 -5.71 -5.41 5.63
C TRP A 67 -6.33 -6.26 6.73
N MET A 68 -5.49 -6.96 7.49
CA MET A 68 -5.93 -7.66 8.70
C MET A 68 -5.76 -6.75 9.91
N ILE A 69 -6.79 -6.68 10.74
CA ILE A 69 -6.69 -6.00 12.03
C ILE A 69 -6.12 -7.01 13.02
N ARG A 70 -4.98 -6.66 13.64
CA ARG A 70 -4.32 -7.49 14.63
C ARG A 70 -4.95 -7.31 16.01
N ASP A 71 -4.63 -8.22 16.94
CA ASP A 71 -5.11 -8.13 18.32
C ASP A 71 -4.63 -6.88 19.05
N ASP A 72 -3.46 -6.34 18.66
CA ASP A 72 -2.94 -5.08 19.22
C ASP A 72 -3.58 -3.83 18.62
N GLY A 73 -4.53 -3.98 17.70
CA GLY A 73 -5.21 -2.88 17.01
C GLY A 73 -4.47 -2.33 15.81
N ASN A 74 -3.27 -2.81 15.53
CA ASN A 74 -2.52 -2.43 14.33
C ASN A 74 -2.96 -3.29 13.15
N TYR A 75 -2.39 -3.02 11.97
CA TYR A 75 -2.80 -3.64 10.72
C TYR A 75 -1.64 -4.32 10.03
N GLU A 76 -1.94 -5.34 9.23
CA GLU A 76 -0.99 -5.91 8.27
C GLU A 76 -1.66 -6.07 6.91
N VAL A 77 -0.91 -5.87 5.84
CA VAL A 77 -1.42 -6.05 4.48
C VAL A 77 -1.51 -7.52 4.17
N LEU A 78 -2.71 -8.00 3.86
CA LEU A 78 -2.93 -9.37 3.36
C LEU A 78 -2.76 -9.41 1.85
N ASP A 79 -3.27 -8.41 1.14
CA ASP A 79 -3.17 -8.28 -0.31
C ASP A 79 -2.99 -6.81 -0.66
N GLY A 80 -2.09 -6.54 -1.58
CA GLY A 80 -1.77 -5.18 -2.01
C GLY A 80 -0.42 -4.67 -1.54
N GLN A 81 0.47 -5.54 -1.04
CA GLN A 81 1.80 -5.15 -0.57
C GLN A 81 2.58 -4.40 -1.66
N GLN A 82 2.68 -4.96 -2.85
CA GLN A 82 3.51 -4.36 -3.91
C GLN A 82 2.92 -3.05 -4.44
N ARG A 83 1.60 -2.95 -4.51
CA ARG A 83 0.94 -1.68 -4.89
C ARG A 83 1.20 -0.60 -3.87
N THR A 84 1.11 -0.93 -2.60
CA THR A 84 1.37 0.02 -1.51
C THR A 84 2.84 0.46 -1.49
N ILE A 85 3.76 -0.48 -1.66
CA ILE A 85 5.20 -0.19 -1.72
C ILE A 85 5.51 0.70 -2.92
N SER A 86 4.94 0.40 -4.09
CA SER A 86 5.15 1.22 -5.30
C SER A 86 4.72 2.67 -5.07
N ILE A 87 3.57 2.87 -4.46
CA ILE A 87 3.06 4.21 -4.14
C ILE A 87 3.99 4.91 -3.14
N GLY A 88 4.39 4.23 -2.07
CA GLY A 88 5.30 4.77 -1.06
C GLY A 88 6.65 5.17 -1.66
N GLN A 89 7.23 4.31 -2.49
CA GLN A 89 8.48 4.57 -3.17
C GLN A 89 8.39 5.77 -4.11
N TYR A 90 7.31 5.87 -4.89
CA TYR A 90 7.16 6.99 -5.82
C TYR A 90 7.05 8.32 -5.07
N VAL A 91 6.20 8.41 -4.08
CA VAL A 91 6.03 9.64 -3.28
C VAL A 91 7.31 9.98 -2.52
N ASN A 92 8.05 8.97 -2.09
CA ASN A 92 9.34 9.17 -1.41
C ASN A 92 10.47 9.60 -2.36
N GLY A 93 10.25 9.55 -3.67
CA GLY A 93 11.24 9.97 -4.66
C GLY A 93 12.23 8.89 -5.07
N ASP A 94 11.91 7.62 -4.83
CA ASP A 94 12.83 6.51 -5.12
C ASP A 94 12.91 6.19 -6.61
N PHE A 95 11.91 6.56 -7.39
CA PHE A 95 11.93 6.40 -8.84
C PHE A 95 11.10 7.47 -9.53
N SER A 96 11.35 7.65 -10.82
CA SER A 96 10.63 8.61 -11.66
C SER A 96 9.69 7.88 -12.62
N LEU A 97 8.65 8.59 -13.07
CA LEU A 97 7.77 8.16 -14.14
C LEU A 97 7.81 9.21 -15.25
N GLU A 98 8.08 8.78 -16.48
CA GLU A 98 8.23 9.70 -17.63
C GLU A 98 9.25 10.79 -17.35
N ASN A 99 10.38 10.41 -16.73
CA ASN A 99 11.48 11.30 -16.35
C ASN A 99 11.13 12.37 -15.31
N ARG A 100 10.00 12.22 -14.61
CA ARG A 100 9.59 13.13 -13.55
C ARG A 100 9.47 12.39 -12.23
N PHE A 101 10.18 12.85 -11.23
CA PHE A 101 10.00 12.41 -9.85
C PHE A 101 8.77 13.10 -9.25
N PHE A 102 8.23 12.54 -8.17
CA PHE A 102 7.10 13.14 -7.47
C PHE A 102 7.35 14.59 -7.11
N HIS A 103 8.54 14.93 -6.60
CA HIS A 103 8.88 16.30 -6.22
C HIS A 103 9.00 17.26 -7.41
N ASN A 104 9.08 16.77 -8.64
CA ASN A 104 9.07 17.60 -9.86
C ASN A 104 7.66 17.92 -10.35
N LEU A 105 6.64 17.24 -9.81
CA LEU A 105 5.27 17.49 -10.17
C LEU A 105 4.80 18.82 -9.58
N THR A 106 3.81 19.47 -10.23
CA THR A 106 3.17 20.65 -9.65
C THR A 106 2.45 20.26 -8.36
N LYS A 107 2.19 21.25 -7.50
CA LYS A 107 1.45 20.98 -6.26
C LYS A 107 0.07 20.35 -6.55
N GLU A 108 -0.61 20.82 -7.59
CA GLU A 108 -1.89 20.28 -8.02
C GLU A 108 -1.78 18.79 -8.40
N GLU A 109 -0.76 18.44 -9.18
CA GLU A 109 -0.50 17.05 -9.56
C GLU A 109 -0.16 16.20 -8.34
N GLN A 110 0.66 16.72 -7.44
CA GLN A 110 1.00 16.02 -6.19
C GLN A 110 -0.26 15.76 -5.34
N ASP A 111 -1.09 16.77 -5.16
CA ASP A 111 -2.31 16.66 -4.36
C ASP A 111 -3.30 15.69 -4.97
N LYS A 112 -3.40 15.63 -6.29
CA LYS A 112 -4.24 14.66 -6.98
C LYS A 112 -3.84 13.22 -6.65
N ILE A 113 -2.54 12.96 -6.60
CA ILE A 113 -2.02 11.64 -6.20
C ILE A 113 -2.28 11.39 -4.72
N LEU A 114 -1.93 12.36 -3.87
CA LEU A 114 -2.03 12.20 -2.42
C LEU A 114 -3.46 12.07 -1.92
N ASP A 115 -4.41 12.68 -2.62
CA ASP A 115 -5.83 12.62 -2.26
C ASP A 115 -6.58 11.47 -2.93
N TYR A 116 -5.91 10.69 -3.78
CA TYR A 116 -6.48 9.49 -4.34
C TYR A 116 -6.87 8.51 -3.23
N GLU A 117 -8.11 8.02 -3.28
CA GLU A 117 -8.64 7.13 -2.25
C GLU A 117 -8.37 5.66 -2.60
N LEU A 118 -7.62 4.99 -1.73
CA LEU A 118 -7.41 3.55 -1.83
C LEU A 118 -8.62 2.83 -1.22
N MET A 119 -9.10 1.80 -1.92
CA MET A 119 -10.20 0.95 -1.46
C MET A 119 -9.61 -0.18 -0.65
N ILE A 120 -9.87 -0.21 0.65
CA ILE A 120 -9.25 -1.14 1.58
C ILE A 120 -10.32 -1.86 2.38
N TYR A 121 -10.32 -3.19 2.32
CA TYR A 121 -11.14 -4.00 3.19
C TYR A 121 -10.37 -4.29 4.48
N LEU A 122 -10.93 -3.84 5.61
CA LEU A 122 -10.40 -4.18 6.92
C LEU A 122 -11.03 -5.49 7.37
N CYS A 123 -10.18 -6.48 7.64
CA CYS A 123 -10.61 -7.83 7.97
C CYS A 123 -10.26 -8.13 9.43
N LYS A 124 -11.23 -8.63 10.18
CA LYS A 124 -11.03 -9.08 11.56
C LYS A 124 -11.55 -10.50 11.68
N GLY A 125 -10.73 -11.40 12.19
CA GLY A 125 -11.10 -12.79 12.31
C GLY A 125 -10.10 -13.59 13.12
N THR A 126 -10.38 -14.89 13.27
CA THR A 126 -9.48 -15.83 13.95
C THR A 126 -8.28 -16.17 13.07
N ASP A 127 -7.24 -16.73 13.67
CA ASP A 127 -6.07 -17.21 12.93
C ASP A 127 -6.47 -18.25 11.89
N LYS A 128 -7.44 -19.12 12.21
CA LYS A 128 -7.94 -20.11 11.28
C LYS A 128 -8.59 -19.46 10.05
N GLU A 129 -9.44 -18.46 10.25
CA GLU A 129 -10.09 -17.73 9.16
C GLU A 129 -9.07 -17.04 8.27
N ARG A 130 -8.02 -16.46 8.88
CA ARG A 130 -6.93 -15.80 8.18
C ARG A 130 -6.16 -16.79 7.31
N ILE A 131 -5.85 -17.97 7.83
CA ILE A 131 -5.18 -19.03 7.08
C ILE A 131 -6.07 -19.49 5.92
N ASP A 132 -7.37 -19.69 6.15
CA ASP A 132 -8.32 -20.08 5.12
C ASP A 132 -8.35 -19.02 4.00
N TRP A 133 -8.35 -17.73 4.34
CA TRP A 133 -8.33 -16.67 3.34
C TRP A 133 -7.10 -16.75 2.45
N PHE A 134 -5.90 -16.90 3.03
CA PHE A 134 -4.65 -17.04 2.27
C PHE A 134 -4.64 -18.25 1.37
N THR A 135 -5.22 -19.36 1.82
CA THR A 135 -5.26 -20.59 1.05
C THR A 135 -6.15 -20.45 -0.19
N LYS A 136 -7.21 -19.66 -0.13
CA LYS A 136 -8.19 -19.48 -1.21
C LYS A 136 -7.90 -18.30 -2.13
N HIS A 137 -7.07 -17.39 -1.72
CA HIS A 137 -6.73 -16.16 -2.44
C HIS A 137 -5.23 -16.04 -2.63
#